data_6611c154b2446831c26dbd2d50280928
#
_entry.id   6611c154b2446831c26dbd2d50280928
#
_cell.length_a   1.000
_cell.length_b   1.000
_cell.length_c   1.000
_cell.angle_alpha   90.00
_cell.angle_beta   90.00
_cell.angle_gamma   90.00
#
_symmetry.space_group_name_H-M   'P 1'
#
loop_
_entity.id
_entity.type
_entity.pdbx_description
1 polymer ?
#
loop_
_entity_poly.entity_id
_entity_poly.type
_entity_poly.pdbx_seq_one_letter_code
_entity_poly.pdbx_strand_id
1 'polypeptide(L)'
;MVDALERFRKILGADWVFTGDKVASYRDPYTIPNDAERFQARAAVAPASTEEVQAIVKVANEYRVPLWTVSRGKNFAYGGAAPVLSGSVVLDLSRMNRILEVNEKFGYALVEPGVSYFDLYRYIQERGLKLWLDVPDPGWGSVVGNALDHGVGYTPYGDHFGMQCGMEVVLANGEVVRTGMGAMPNNNTWQLFKYGFGPYVDGIFSQSNFGIVTKMGIWLMSEPAGYRPYLITFPREEDIEQVVEIVRPLRLNNVLQNAATIRSLVLDAALFTTKSQFYPHAGPIPDSVAKQIMADQEIGMWNFCGALYGPPAITDVLWTATRDAFASIPGVKFYFPEDRKRRPDILIHRADTMKGIPKLTEFGFLNWNGGGGHVGFSPVSPITGQDAIKQWRMVSGRVREHGFDYMGLMAVGFRELHHVTVIVYDQNDPQERQKLDELFRLLVREAAAEGYGEYRTHINYMDTIAGTYGWNDSSLMKMHETIKDALDPNGILSPGKSGIWPRHLRAGRKS
;
A
#
# COMPACT_ATOMS: atom_id res chain seq x y z
N MET A 1 3.89 -8.71 32.40
CA MET A 1 4.42 -7.59 31.56
C MET A 1 5.76 -7.07 32.06
N VAL A 2 5.93 -6.68 33.35
CA VAL A 2 7.23 -6.16 33.85
C VAL A 2 8.36 -7.17 33.64
N ASP A 3 8.17 -8.41 34.04
CA ASP A 3 9.18 -9.48 33.89
C ASP A 3 9.50 -9.76 32.41
N ALA A 4 8.50 -9.70 31.53
CA ALA A 4 8.73 -9.87 30.10
C ALA A 4 9.60 -8.73 29.55
N LEU A 5 9.37 -7.48 29.96
CA LEU A 5 10.18 -6.33 29.54
C LEU A 5 11.63 -6.47 30.03
N GLU A 6 11.86 -6.96 31.24
CA GLU A 6 13.20 -7.25 31.74
C GLU A 6 13.90 -8.35 30.92
N ARG A 7 13.15 -9.38 30.52
CA ARG A 7 13.68 -10.44 29.64
C ARG A 7 14.02 -9.87 28.24
N PHE A 8 13.18 -9.00 27.69
CA PHE A 8 13.49 -8.31 26.42
C PHE A 8 14.75 -7.44 26.52
N ARG A 9 14.93 -6.71 27.64
CA ARG A 9 16.20 -5.94 27.89
C ARG A 9 17.43 -6.82 27.95
N LYS A 10 17.32 -8.02 28.51
CA LYS A 10 18.43 -8.98 28.55
C LYS A 10 18.78 -9.52 27.16
N ILE A 11 17.82 -9.63 26.24
CA ILE A 11 17.99 -10.11 24.88
C ILE A 11 18.60 -9.00 23.98
N LEU A 12 18.00 -7.79 24.04
CA LEU A 12 18.26 -6.72 23.08
C LEU A 12 19.22 -5.65 23.58
N GLY A 13 19.43 -5.54 24.90
CA GLY A 13 19.95 -4.36 25.54
C GLY A 13 18.88 -3.32 25.85
N ALA A 14 19.12 -2.49 26.85
CA ALA A 14 18.15 -1.51 27.35
C ALA A 14 17.75 -0.45 26.32
N ASP A 15 18.66 -0.10 25.41
CA ASP A 15 18.45 0.92 24.37
C ASP A 15 17.41 0.53 23.32
N TRP A 16 17.11 -0.75 23.19
CA TRP A 16 16.19 -1.29 22.19
C TRP A 16 14.85 -1.79 22.74
N VAL A 17 14.57 -1.42 24.01
CA VAL A 17 13.27 -1.65 24.67
C VAL A 17 12.69 -0.32 25.10
N PHE A 18 11.72 0.16 24.36
CA PHE A 18 11.11 1.47 24.53
C PHE A 18 9.90 1.39 25.47
N THR A 19 9.85 2.25 26.46
CA THR A 19 8.74 2.36 27.44
C THR A 19 8.51 3.83 27.80
N GLY A 20 7.37 4.17 28.41
CA GLY A 20 7.01 5.54 28.77
C GLY A 20 6.93 6.45 27.53
N ASP A 21 7.48 7.65 27.60
CA ASP A 21 7.40 8.65 26.53
C ASP A 21 8.01 8.18 25.21
N LYS A 22 8.98 7.25 25.26
CA LYS A 22 9.60 6.67 24.06
C LYS A 22 8.65 5.85 23.20
N VAL A 23 7.48 5.46 23.73
CA VAL A 23 6.45 4.72 23.00
C VAL A 23 5.55 5.64 22.18
N ALA A 24 5.56 6.94 22.41
CA ALA A 24 4.72 7.92 21.72
C ALA A 24 4.87 7.93 20.19
N SER A 25 6.01 7.49 19.65
CA SER A 25 6.23 7.34 18.21
C SER A 25 5.52 6.16 17.57
N TYR A 26 5.07 5.18 18.40
CA TYR A 26 4.35 3.98 17.96
C TYR A 26 2.84 4.15 18.08
N ARG A 27 2.32 5.25 17.60
CA ARG A 27 0.89 5.61 17.59
C ARG A 27 0.35 5.68 16.17
N ASP A 28 -0.97 5.75 16.05
CA ASP A 28 -1.62 6.20 14.82
C ASP A 28 -1.25 7.67 14.56
N PRO A 29 -0.53 7.97 13.47
CA PRO A 29 -0.04 9.34 13.23
C PRO A 29 -1.18 10.32 12.91
N TYR A 30 -2.33 9.82 12.46
CA TYR A 30 -3.47 10.64 12.02
C TYR A 30 -4.65 10.64 13.00
N THR A 31 -4.59 9.83 14.05
CA THR A 31 -5.57 9.86 15.15
C THR A 31 -7.03 9.80 14.67
N ILE A 32 -7.33 8.88 13.73
CA ILE A 32 -8.66 8.77 13.12
C ILE A 32 -9.77 8.60 14.16
N PRO A 33 -9.71 7.67 15.13
CA PRO A 33 -10.73 7.65 16.18
C PRO A 33 -10.51 8.79 17.19
N ASN A 34 -11.62 9.37 17.67
CA ASN A 34 -11.60 10.38 18.74
C ASN A 34 -11.30 9.81 20.13
N ASP A 35 -10.82 8.58 20.22
CA ASP A 35 -10.47 7.88 21.44
C ASP A 35 -8.94 7.81 21.57
N ALA A 36 -8.38 8.67 22.42
CA ALA A 36 -6.94 8.77 22.63
C ALA A 36 -6.32 7.51 23.26
N GLU A 37 -7.13 6.66 23.93
CA GLU A 37 -6.65 5.43 24.54
C GLU A 37 -6.69 4.23 23.59
N ARG A 38 -7.35 4.38 22.45
CA ARG A 38 -7.43 3.34 21.44
C ARG A 38 -6.11 3.20 20.69
N PHE A 39 -5.71 1.99 20.38
CA PHE A 39 -4.51 1.66 19.62
C PHE A 39 -3.17 2.05 20.29
N GLN A 40 -3.14 2.12 21.61
CA GLN A 40 -1.91 2.43 22.35
C GLN A 40 -1.01 1.22 22.53
N ALA A 41 0.26 1.38 22.19
CA ALA A 41 1.29 0.41 22.51
C ALA A 41 1.68 0.54 24.00
N ARG A 42 1.94 -0.59 24.68
CA ARG A 42 2.48 -0.61 26.06
C ARG A 42 3.99 -0.40 26.08
N ALA A 43 4.66 -0.93 25.08
CA ALA A 43 6.09 -0.85 24.90
C ALA A 43 6.42 -1.10 23.42
N ALA A 44 7.67 -0.89 23.02
CA ALA A 44 8.18 -1.37 21.75
C ALA A 44 9.55 -2.02 21.95
N VAL A 45 9.86 -3.00 21.08
CA VAL A 45 11.13 -3.73 21.06
C VAL A 45 11.66 -3.79 19.63
N ALA A 46 12.95 -3.54 19.44
CA ALA A 46 13.57 -3.46 18.13
C ALA A 46 14.71 -4.48 17.97
N PRO A 47 14.43 -5.72 17.49
CA PRO A 47 15.44 -6.72 17.19
C PRO A 47 16.27 -6.34 15.95
N ALA A 48 17.50 -6.88 15.88
CA ALA A 48 18.42 -6.72 14.75
C ALA A 48 18.67 -8.03 13.98
N SER A 49 18.12 -9.16 14.44
CA SER A 49 18.33 -10.45 13.78
C SER A 49 17.14 -11.40 13.94
N THR A 50 17.10 -12.44 13.13
CA THR A 50 16.10 -13.52 13.23
C THR A 50 16.18 -14.22 14.58
N GLU A 51 17.37 -14.41 15.14
CA GLU A 51 17.60 -15.04 16.44
C GLU A 51 17.02 -14.20 17.59
N GLU A 52 17.18 -12.87 17.53
CA GLU A 52 16.55 -11.96 18.49
C GLU A 52 15.01 -11.99 18.39
N VAL A 53 14.45 -12.06 17.17
CA VAL A 53 13.01 -12.22 16.96
C VAL A 53 12.53 -13.55 17.60
N GLN A 54 13.25 -14.67 17.37
CA GLN A 54 12.93 -15.96 17.98
C GLN A 54 12.92 -15.87 19.52
N ALA A 55 13.94 -15.23 20.09
CA ALA A 55 14.05 -15.08 21.54
C ALA A 55 12.91 -14.22 22.12
N ILE A 56 12.52 -13.13 21.43
CA ILE A 56 11.38 -12.28 21.80
C ILE A 56 10.08 -13.10 21.76
N VAL A 57 9.85 -13.86 20.69
CA VAL A 57 8.64 -14.68 20.50
C VAL A 57 8.53 -15.73 21.63
N LYS A 58 9.63 -16.38 22.02
CA LYS A 58 9.64 -17.34 23.14
C LYS A 58 9.25 -16.68 24.45
N VAL A 59 9.78 -15.50 24.76
CA VAL A 59 9.39 -14.71 25.94
C VAL A 59 7.94 -14.27 25.85
N ALA A 60 7.49 -13.80 24.69
CA ALA A 60 6.09 -13.41 24.47
C ALA A 60 5.13 -14.60 24.73
N ASN A 61 5.48 -15.80 24.33
CA ASN A 61 4.71 -17.00 24.64
C ASN A 61 4.68 -17.34 26.13
N GLU A 62 5.83 -17.29 26.78
CA GLU A 62 5.97 -17.58 28.22
C GLU A 62 5.09 -16.67 29.07
N TYR A 63 5.07 -15.36 28.73
CA TYR A 63 4.33 -14.34 29.48
C TYR A 63 2.99 -13.96 28.85
N ARG A 64 2.59 -14.59 27.74
CA ARG A 64 1.38 -14.29 26.97
C ARG A 64 1.27 -12.80 26.59
N VAL A 65 2.38 -12.22 26.12
CA VAL A 65 2.46 -10.82 25.72
C VAL A 65 2.08 -10.70 24.24
N PRO A 66 1.03 -9.95 23.90
CA PRO A 66 0.70 -9.70 22.51
C PRO A 66 1.77 -8.80 21.84
N LEU A 67 2.28 -9.24 20.71
CA LEU A 67 3.22 -8.51 19.86
C LEU A 67 2.47 -7.91 18.67
N TRP A 68 2.78 -6.68 18.32
CA TRP A 68 2.30 -6.05 17.09
C TRP A 68 3.48 -5.79 16.15
N THR A 69 3.59 -6.58 15.09
CA THR A 69 4.74 -6.54 14.21
C THR A 69 4.62 -5.43 13.18
N VAL A 70 5.67 -4.60 13.07
CA VAL A 70 5.83 -3.59 12.02
C VAL A 70 7.22 -3.70 11.41
N SER A 71 7.33 -3.51 10.10
CA SER A 71 8.63 -3.47 9.41
C SER A 71 9.35 -2.14 9.62
N ARG A 72 8.66 -1.02 9.35
CA ARG A 72 9.17 0.36 9.56
C ARG A 72 8.13 1.30 10.17
N GLY A 73 6.87 0.87 10.33
CA GLY A 73 5.80 1.70 10.88
C GLY A 73 5.46 2.95 10.06
N LYS A 74 5.76 2.98 8.74
CA LYS A 74 5.57 4.14 7.86
C LYS A 74 4.28 4.10 7.04
N ASN A 75 3.35 3.22 7.37
CA ASN A 75 2.08 3.05 6.69
C ASN A 75 1.01 3.98 7.30
N PHE A 76 1.17 5.28 7.15
CA PHE A 76 0.44 6.30 7.91
C PHE A 76 -1.07 6.28 7.64
N ALA A 77 -1.49 6.11 6.39
CA ALA A 77 -2.91 5.99 6.04
C ALA A 77 -3.63 4.78 6.67
N TYR A 78 -2.86 3.86 7.24
CA TYR A 78 -3.36 2.58 7.77
C TYR A 78 -3.05 2.38 9.26
N GLY A 79 -2.68 3.46 9.97
CA GLY A 79 -2.45 3.45 11.42
C GLY A 79 -0.97 3.40 11.83
N GLY A 80 -0.03 3.48 10.88
CA GLY A 80 1.40 3.56 11.16
C GLY A 80 1.93 2.35 11.94
N ALA A 81 2.45 2.60 13.14
CA ALA A 81 2.99 1.54 14.01
C ALA A 81 2.04 1.16 15.17
N ALA A 82 0.85 1.75 15.23
CA ALA A 82 -0.10 1.51 16.31
C ALA A 82 -0.71 0.09 16.27
N PRO A 83 -0.88 -0.58 17.42
CA PRO A 83 -1.47 -1.92 17.47
C PRO A 83 -2.99 -1.86 17.50
N VAL A 84 -3.66 -2.82 16.83
CA VAL A 84 -5.12 -2.99 16.93
C VAL A 84 -5.56 -3.31 18.36
N LEU A 85 -4.83 -4.19 19.06
CA LEU A 85 -5.06 -4.50 20.46
C LEU A 85 -4.23 -3.57 21.35
N SER A 86 -4.90 -2.61 22.01
CA SER A 86 -4.27 -1.72 23.00
C SER A 86 -3.52 -2.50 24.06
N GLY A 87 -2.35 -2.01 24.46
CA GLY A 87 -1.50 -2.69 25.45
C GLY A 87 -0.54 -3.73 24.85
N SER A 88 -0.56 -3.96 23.54
CA SER A 88 0.42 -4.80 22.85
C SER A 88 1.83 -4.20 22.91
N VAL A 89 2.86 -5.03 22.78
CA VAL A 89 4.24 -4.61 22.56
C VAL A 89 4.49 -4.54 21.05
N VAL A 90 4.90 -3.39 20.55
CA VAL A 90 5.28 -3.26 19.13
C VAL A 90 6.62 -3.97 18.90
N LEU A 91 6.64 -4.88 17.94
CA LEU A 91 7.86 -5.52 17.44
C LEU A 91 8.30 -4.75 16.19
N ASP A 92 9.26 -3.85 16.37
CA ASP A 92 9.77 -2.98 15.32
C ASP A 92 10.99 -3.60 14.63
N LEU A 93 10.82 -4.05 13.40
CA LEU A 93 11.85 -4.74 12.61
C LEU A 93 12.76 -3.75 11.85
N SER A 94 12.69 -2.45 12.10
CA SER A 94 13.45 -1.43 11.34
C SER A 94 14.97 -1.59 11.42
N ARG A 95 15.51 -2.21 12.50
CA ARG A 95 16.93 -2.52 12.64
C ARG A 95 17.39 -3.71 11.77
N MET A 96 16.49 -4.57 11.35
CA MET A 96 16.76 -5.64 10.39
C MET A 96 16.75 -5.05 8.98
N ASN A 97 17.77 -4.30 8.61
CA ASN A 97 17.83 -3.47 7.41
C ASN A 97 18.94 -3.85 6.44
N ARG A 98 19.41 -5.09 6.48
CA ARG A 98 20.44 -5.58 5.58
C ARG A 98 19.85 -5.96 4.23
N ILE A 99 20.50 -5.50 3.15
CA ILE A 99 20.36 -6.04 1.80
C ILE A 99 21.31 -7.21 1.69
N LEU A 100 20.79 -8.44 1.75
CA LEU A 100 21.59 -9.65 1.88
C LEU A 100 22.21 -10.07 0.55
N GLU A 101 21.47 -9.88 -0.54
CA GLU A 101 21.92 -10.17 -1.90
C GLU A 101 21.15 -9.28 -2.89
N VAL A 102 21.83 -8.82 -3.94
CA VAL A 102 21.21 -8.32 -5.17
C VAL A 102 21.90 -9.04 -6.33
N ASN A 103 21.13 -9.77 -7.11
CA ASN A 103 21.64 -10.58 -8.21
C ASN A 103 21.19 -9.93 -9.55
N GLU A 104 22.13 -9.25 -10.21
CA GLU A 104 21.86 -8.57 -11.47
C GLU A 104 21.52 -9.53 -12.61
N LYS A 105 22.19 -10.69 -12.65
CA LYS A 105 22.00 -11.69 -13.72
C LYS A 105 20.57 -12.25 -13.74
N PHE A 106 19.96 -12.44 -12.56
CA PHE A 106 18.64 -13.04 -12.42
C PHE A 106 17.58 -12.02 -12.01
N GLY A 107 17.93 -10.75 -11.78
CA GLY A 107 16.99 -9.67 -11.46
C GLY A 107 16.25 -9.91 -10.14
N TYR A 108 16.93 -10.12 -9.04
CA TYR A 108 16.29 -10.22 -7.71
C TYR A 108 17.13 -9.58 -6.60
N ALA A 109 16.48 -9.27 -5.51
CA ALA A 109 17.10 -8.94 -4.23
C ALA A 109 16.55 -9.85 -3.12
N LEU A 110 17.42 -10.20 -2.14
CA LEU A 110 17.04 -10.80 -0.87
C LEU A 110 17.28 -9.77 0.23
N VAL A 111 16.21 -9.37 0.94
CA VAL A 111 16.24 -8.26 1.88
C VAL A 111 15.59 -8.60 3.22
N GLU A 112 16.00 -7.89 4.26
CA GLU A 112 15.36 -7.88 5.58
C GLU A 112 14.22 -6.87 5.64
N PRO A 113 13.25 -7.00 6.58
CA PRO A 113 12.03 -6.19 6.62
C PRO A 113 12.26 -4.70 6.91
N GLY A 114 13.38 -4.31 7.48
CA GLY A 114 13.74 -2.91 7.72
C GLY A 114 14.28 -2.17 6.49
N VAL A 115 14.56 -2.87 5.38
CA VAL A 115 15.05 -2.24 4.14
C VAL A 115 13.94 -1.40 3.51
N SER A 116 14.21 -0.09 3.31
CA SER A 116 13.31 0.81 2.59
C SER A 116 13.55 0.76 1.09
N TYR A 117 12.58 1.30 0.32
CA TYR A 117 12.78 1.52 -1.11
C TYR A 117 13.94 2.48 -1.39
N PHE A 118 14.14 3.51 -0.54
CA PHE A 118 15.32 4.38 -0.64
C PHE A 118 16.63 3.62 -0.45
N ASP A 119 16.70 2.70 0.52
CA ASP A 119 17.92 1.95 0.80
C ASP A 119 18.27 1.02 -0.36
N LEU A 120 17.28 0.27 -0.88
CA LEU A 120 17.50 -0.64 -2.00
C LEU A 120 17.80 0.12 -3.31
N TYR A 121 17.10 1.23 -3.57
CA TYR A 121 17.40 2.09 -4.71
C TYR A 121 18.84 2.63 -4.66
N ARG A 122 19.25 3.18 -3.51
CA ARG A 122 20.63 3.67 -3.30
C ARG A 122 21.65 2.57 -3.53
N TYR A 123 21.41 1.38 -2.98
CA TYR A 123 22.29 0.22 -3.17
C TYR A 123 22.50 -0.13 -4.65
N ILE A 124 21.42 -0.15 -5.43
CA ILE A 124 21.45 -0.43 -6.87
C ILE A 124 22.26 0.66 -7.60
N GLN A 125 22.00 1.96 -7.31
CA GLN A 125 22.66 3.07 -7.96
C GLN A 125 24.17 3.14 -7.64
N GLU A 126 24.56 3.02 -6.36
CA GLU A 126 25.94 3.09 -5.92
C GLU A 126 26.82 2.00 -6.54
N ARG A 127 26.22 0.87 -6.91
CA ARG A 127 26.91 -0.26 -7.55
C ARG A 127 26.80 -0.27 -9.07
N GLY A 128 26.09 0.67 -9.65
CA GLY A 128 25.88 0.77 -11.09
C GLY A 128 25.15 -0.41 -11.70
N LEU A 129 24.31 -1.12 -10.90
CA LEU A 129 23.59 -2.30 -11.36
C LEU A 129 22.50 -1.89 -12.37
N LYS A 130 22.36 -2.68 -13.43
CA LYS A 130 21.38 -2.44 -14.50
C LYS A 130 20.01 -3.02 -14.15
N LEU A 131 19.50 -2.60 -13.00
CA LEU A 131 18.24 -3.04 -12.43
C LEU A 131 17.38 -1.84 -12.05
N TRP A 132 16.09 -1.98 -12.27
CA TRP A 132 15.06 -1.05 -11.83
C TRP A 132 14.23 -1.68 -10.71
N LEU A 133 14.04 -0.92 -9.65
CA LEU A 133 13.18 -1.27 -8.54
C LEU A 133 11.75 -0.86 -8.88
N ASP A 134 10.75 -1.71 -8.63
CA ASP A 134 9.38 -1.22 -8.59
C ASP A 134 9.12 -0.51 -7.26
N VAL A 135 8.53 0.68 -7.30
CA VAL A 135 8.33 1.51 -6.11
C VAL A 135 6.87 1.95 -5.98
N PRO A 136 6.30 1.97 -4.76
CA PRO A 136 5.17 2.82 -4.46
C PRO A 136 5.66 4.27 -4.42
N ASP A 137 4.77 5.25 -4.40
CA ASP A 137 5.21 6.64 -4.29
C ASP A 137 6.10 6.90 -3.05
N PRO A 138 5.71 6.49 -1.81
CA PRO A 138 6.51 6.78 -0.63
C PRO A 138 7.73 5.87 -0.48
N GLY A 139 8.92 6.38 -0.83
CA GLY A 139 10.18 5.64 -0.77
C GLY A 139 10.68 5.24 0.62
N TRP A 140 10.14 5.79 1.70
CA TRP A 140 10.51 5.43 3.08
C TRP A 140 9.88 4.13 3.59
N GLY A 141 8.89 3.59 2.84
CA GLY A 141 8.24 2.32 3.15
C GLY A 141 9.21 1.14 3.08
N SER A 142 8.87 0.06 3.77
CA SER A 142 9.59 -1.21 3.69
C SER A 142 9.23 -1.96 2.41
N VAL A 143 10.23 -2.50 1.72
CA VAL A 143 10.02 -3.40 0.57
C VAL A 143 9.21 -4.63 1.00
N VAL A 144 9.59 -5.28 2.10
CA VAL A 144 8.90 -6.46 2.65
C VAL A 144 7.49 -6.09 3.14
N GLY A 145 7.37 -5.03 3.95
CA GLY A 145 6.09 -4.64 4.52
C GLY A 145 5.06 -4.23 3.47
N ASN A 146 5.49 -3.54 2.42
CA ASN A 146 4.61 -3.15 1.32
C ASN A 146 4.14 -4.38 0.52
N ALA A 147 5.04 -5.31 0.18
CA ALA A 147 4.67 -6.55 -0.51
C ALA A 147 3.67 -7.37 0.32
N LEU A 148 3.90 -7.54 1.64
CA LEU A 148 3.00 -8.27 2.54
C LEU A 148 1.62 -7.63 2.70
N ASP A 149 1.50 -6.32 2.54
CA ASP A 149 0.22 -5.60 2.56
C ASP A 149 -0.37 -5.40 1.14
N HIS A 150 0.04 -6.20 0.15
CA HIS A 150 -0.41 -6.15 -1.24
C HIS A 150 -0.28 -4.74 -1.85
N GLY A 151 0.85 -4.09 -1.56
CA GLY A 151 1.16 -2.79 -2.14
C GLY A 151 1.37 -2.85 -3.65
N VAL A 152 1.17 -1.72 -4.30
CA VAL A 152 1.28 -1.57 -5.77
C VAL A 152 2.37 -0.58 -6.09
N GLY A 153 3.08 -0.82 -7.18
CA GLY A 153 4.00 0.11 -7.80
C GLY A 153 3.63 0.39 -9.25
N TYR A 154 4.50 1.04 -10.01
CA TYR A 154 4.13 1.66 -11.28
C TYR A 154 4.97 1.23 -12.47
N THR A 155 5.89 0.26 -12.32
CA THR A 155 6.55 -0.41 -13.44
C THR A 155 5.74 -1.64 -13.90
N PRO A 156 6.19 -2.40 -14.89
CA PRO A 156 5.60 -3.71 -15.22
C PRO A 156 5.58 -4.72 -14.05
N TYR A 157 6.39 -4.50 -13.01
CA TYR A 157 6.48 -5.34 -11.80
C TYR A 157 5.62 -4.82 -10.64
N GLY A 158 4.59 -4.03 -10.94
CA GLY A 158 3.76 -3.28 -9.99
C GLY A 158 2.95 -4.09 -8.99
N ASP A 159 2.74 -5.38 -9.19
CA ASP A 159 2.19 -6.28 -8.15
C ASP A 159 3.34 -6.74 -7.24
N HIS A 160 3.56 -6.02 -6.14
CA HIS A 160 4.70 -6.28 -5.26
C HIS A 160 4.65 -7.66 -4.60
N PHE A 161 3.46 -8.15 -4.21
CA PHE A 161 3.35 -9.50 -3.69
C PHE A 161 3.49 -10.55 -4.80
N GLY A 162 3.00 -10.24 -5.99
CA GLY A 162 3.21 -11.05 -7.19
C GLY A 162 4.70 -11.18 -7.56
N MET A 163 5.54 -10.20 -7.23
CA MET A 163 6.99 -10.22 -7.46
C MET A 163 7.79 -10.78 -6.28
N GLN A 164 7.15 -11.12 -5.16
CA GLN A 164 7.79 -11.82 -4.04
C GLN A 164 8.20 -13.23 -4.44
N CYS A 165 9.35 -13.71 -3.98
CA CYS A 165 9.83 -15.07 -4.22
C CYS A 165 10.66 -15.60 -3.04
N GLY A 166 10.00 -16.40 -2.20
CA GLY A 166 10.59 -17.03 -1.02
C GLY A 166 10.69 -16.11 0.20
N MET A 167 10.33 -16.67 1.34
CA MET A 167 10.35 -15.98 2.64
C MET A 167 11.05 -16.83 3.69
N GLU A 168 11.68 -16.15 4.67
CA GLU A 168 12.04 -16.73 5.96
C GLU A 168 11.10 -16.15 7.01
N VAL A 169 10.48 -17.00 7.82
CA VAL A 169 9.41 -16.65 8.74
C VAL A 169 9.65 -17.24 10.10
N VAL A 170 9.57 -16.44 11.15
CA VAL A 170 9.51 -16.91 12.55
C VAL A 170 8.07 -17.17 12.92
N LEU A 171 7.74 -18.42 13.29
CA LEU A 171 6.41 -18.82 13.75
C LEU A 171 6.20 -18.47 15.23
N ALA A 172 4.95 -18.54 15.70
CA ALA A 172 4.61 -18.20 17.09
C ALA A 172 5.30 -19.10 18.15
N ASN A 173 5.70 -20.32 17.79
CA ASN A 173 6.46 -21.19 18.67
C ASN A 173 7.98 -20.88 18.69
N GLY A 174 8.44 -19.91 17.89
CA GLY A 174 9.84 -19.51 17.74
C GLY A 174 10.62 -20.34 16.74
N GLU A 175 10.01 -21.27 16.01
CA GLU A 175 10.66 -21.97 14.89
C GLU A 175 10.80 -21.05 13.68
N VAL A 176 11.87 -21.29 12.90
CA VAL A 176 12.11 -20.60 11.63
C VAL A 176 11.78 -21.53 10.48
N VAL A 177 10.95 -21.06 9.58
CA VAL A 177 10.64 -21.78 8.33
C VAL A 177 11.08 -20.96 7.13
N ARG A 178 11.48 -21.63 6.05
CA ARG A 178 11.67 -21.02 4.74
C ARG A 178 10.68 -21.60 3.77
N THR A 179 10.04 -20.73 3.00
CA THR A 179 9.04 -21.11 2.01
C THR A 179 9.69 -21.47 0.67
N GLY A 180 8.92 -22.13 -0.19
CA GLY A 180 9.34 -22.48 -1.53
C GLY A 180 10.60 -23.37 -1.54
N MET A 181 11.48 -23.11 -2.50
CA MET A 181 12.74 -23.87 -2.65
C MET A 181 13.72 -23.67 -1.48
N GLY A 182 13.52 -22.60 -0.69
CA GLY A 182 14.34 -22.32 0.51
C GLY A 182 14.22 -23.36 1.62
N ALA A 183 13.18 -24.17 1.60
CA ALA A 183 13.03 -25.31 2.54
C ALA A 183 13.99 -26.48 2.27
N MET A 184 14.56 -26.55 1.07
CA MET A 184 15.52 -27.60 0.72
C MET A 184 16.93 -27.20 1.15
N PRO A 185 17.69 -28.06 1.87
CA PRO A 185 19.09 -27.79 2.18
C PRO A 185 19.90 -27.55 0.90
N ASN A 186 20.83 -26.60 0.93
CA ASN A 186 21.74 -26.29 -0.17
C ASN A 186 21.05 -25.93 -1.50
N ASN A 187 19.79 -25.41 -1.44
CA ASN A 187 19.10 -24.96 -2.64
C ASN A 187 19.82 -23.75 -3.27
N ASN A 188 19.66 -23.58 -4.57
CA ASN A 188 20.21 -22.47 -5.35
C ASN A 188 19.14 -21.72 -6.18
N THR A 189 17.87 -21.96 -5.86
CA THR A 189 16.72 -21.41 -6.62
C THR A 189 15.67 -20.74 -5.73
N TRP A 190 16.02 -20.42 -4.49
CA TRP A 190 15.07 -19.85 -3.51
C TRP A 190 14.40 -18.58 -4.00
N GLN A 191 15.16 -17.66 -4.61
CA GLN A 191 14.62 -16.41 -5.16
C GLN A 191 14.28 -16.51 -6.66
N LEU A 192 14.39 -17.69 -7.28
CA LEU A 192 14.18 -17.89 -8.72
C LEU A 192 12.87 -18.61 -9.04
N PHE A 193 12.41 -19.48 -8.13
CA PHE A 193 11.19 -20.26 -8.31
C PHE A 193 10.31 -20.17 -7.07
N LYS A 194 9.09 -19.59 -7.24
CA LYS A 194 8.19 -19.28 -6.13
C LYS A 194 7.70 -20.49 -5.34
N TYR A 195 7.63 -21.64 -5.99
CA TYR A 195 7.03 -22.84 -5.41
C TYR A 195 8.09 -23.76 -4.83
N GLY A 196 7.66 -24.69 -4.00
CA GLY A 196 8.45 -25.81 -3.54
C GLY A 196 7.75 -27.12 -3.89
N PHE A 197 7.99 -28.15 -3.10
CA PHE A 197 7.20 -29.37 -3.12
C PHE A 197 6.10 -29.26 -2.07
N GLY A 198 4.84 -29.46 -2.48
CA GLY A 198 3.67 -29.28 -1.61
C GLY A 198 2.93 -27.95 -1.81
N PRO A 199 2.07 -27.55 -0.85
CA PRO A 199 1.27 -26.35 -0.98
C PRO A 199 2.11 -25.05 -1.03
N TYR A 200 1.67 -24.08 -1.81
CA TYR A 200 2.21 -22.73 -1.79
C TYR A 200 1.68 -21.96 -0.56
N VAL A 201 2.55 -21.74 0.40
CA VAL A 201 2.15 -21.17 1.70
C VAL A 201 2.54 -19.71 1.91
N ASP A 202 3.26 -19.07 0.98
CA ASP A 202 3.68 -17.66 1.12
C ASP A 202 2.46 -16.74 1.31
N GLY A 203 1.34 -17.05 0.62
CA GLY A 203 0.10 -16.30 0.70
C GLY A 203 -0.50 -16.19 2.11
N ILE A 204 -0.30 -17.19 2.98
CA ILE A 204 -0.86 -17.15 4.32
C ILE A 204 -0.16 -16.13 5.23
N PHE A 205 1.05 -15.68 4.86
CA PHE A 205 1.80 -14.67 5.62
C PHE A 205 1.51 -13.24 5.15
N SER A 206 0.80 -13.06 4.03
CA SER A 206 0.37 -11.73 3.56
C SER A 206 -0.86 -11.25 4.31
N GLN A 207 -0.91 -9.97 4.68
CA GLN A 207 -2.00 -9.31 5.44
C GLN A 207 -2.46 -10.10 6.67
N SER A 208 -1.61 -10.93 7.25
CA SER A 208 -1.96 -11.89 8.28
C SER A 208 -1.19 -11.68 9.59
N ASN A 209 -1.47 -12.54 10.56
CA ASN A 209 -0.82 -12.59 11.86
C ASN A 209 -0.38 -14.04 12.20
N PHE A 210 0.06 -14.78 11.18
CA PHE A 210 0.42 -16.21 11.31
C PHE A 210 1.92 -16.43 11.49
N GLY A 211 2.74 -15.39 11.23
CA GLY A 211 4.19 -15.46 11.37
C GLY A 211 4.83 -14.07 11.22
N ILE A 212 6.12 -13.99 11.50
CA ILE A 212 6.94 -12.78 11.39
C ILE A 212 7.96 -13.00 10.27
N VAL A 213 7.80 -12.31 9.15
CA VAL A 213 8.72 -12.41 8.01
C VAL A 213 10.02 -11.68 8.33
N THR A 214 11.14 -12.41 8.30
CA THR A 214 12.49 -11.90 8.63
C THR A 214 13.40 -11.76 7.42
N LYS A 215 13.07 -12.42 6.30
CA LYS A 215 13.72 -12.23 4.99
C LYS A 215 12.71 -12.45 3.88
N MET A 216 12.90 -11.74 2.78
CA MET A 216 12.07 -11.91 1.59
C MET A 216 12.88 -11.69 0.33
N GLY A 217 12.71 -12.58 -0.66
CA GLY A 217 13.14 -12.35 -2.02
C GLY A 217 12.15 -11.49 -2.78
N ILE A 218 12.63 -10.56 -3.58
CA ILE A 218 11.82 -9.72 -4.45
C ILE A 218 12.46 -9.65 -5.84
N TRP A 219 11.66 -9.82 -6.90
CA TRP A 219 12.15 -9.69 -8.27
C TRP A 219 12.26 -8.23 -8.66
N LEU A 220 13.34 -7.92 -9.36
CA LEU A 220 13.68 -6.60 -9.90
C LEU A 220 13.63 -6.65 -11.42
N MET A 221 13.20 -5.55 -12.03
CA MET A 221 13.16 -5.41 -13.46
C MET A 221 14.57 -5.10 -14.00
N SER A 222 15.01 -5.77 -15.06
CA SER A 222 16.21 -5.35 -15.77
C SER A 222 15.99 -3.98 -16.41
N GLU A 223 17.02 -3.12 -16.43
CA GLU A 223 16.97 -1.83 -17.08
C GLU A 223 16.59 -2.00 -18.55
N PRO A 224 15.47 -1.42 -19.04
CA PRO A 224 15.03 -1.62 -20.40
C PRO A 224 15.90 -0.82 -21.39
N ALA A 225 15.97 -1.29 -22.64
CA ALA A 225 16.73 -0.62 -23.70
C ALA A 225 16.16 0.76 -24.10
N GLY A 226 14.93 1.04 -23.72
CA GLY A 226 14.25 2.33 -23.87
C GLY A 226 13.08 2.47 -22.93
N TYR A 227 12.73 3.72 -22.65
CA TYR A 227 11.67 4.10 -21.72
C TYR A 227 10.93 5.33 -22.24
N ARG A 228 9.60 5.25 -22.31
CA ARG A 228 8.77 6.33 -22.85
C ARG A 228 7.56 6.57 -21.96
N PRO A 229 7.65 7.46 -20.98
CA PRO A 229 6.50 7.87 -20.15
C PRO A 229 5.62 8.85 -20.93
N TYR A 230 4.31 8.82 -20.66
CA TYR A 230 3.32 9.70 -21.29
C TYR A 230 2.17 10.04 -20.34
N LEU A 231 1.51 11.15 -20.65
CA LEU A 231 0.28 11.61 -20.01
C LEU A 231 -0.79 11.80 -21.08
N ILE A 232 -1.99 11.27 -20.83
CA ILE A 232 -3.18 11.51 -21.63
C ILE A 232 -4.21 12.18 -20.72
N THR A 233 -4.78 13.32 -21.14
CA THR A 233 -5.74 14.08 -20.33
C THR A 233 -7.11 14.08 -20.98
N PHE A 234 -8.15 13.95 -20.13
CA PHE A 234 -9.57 13.91 -20.55
C PHE A 234 -10.34 15.03 -19.85
N PRO A 235 -11.12 15.82 -20.59
CA PRO A 235 -11.69 17.06 -20.05
C PRO A 235 -12.96 16.89 -19.22
N ARG A 236 -13.67 15.76 -19.28
CA ARG A 236 -14.98 15.58 -18.67
C ARG A 236 -14.97 14.48 -17.63
N GLU A 237 -15.86 14.59 -16.63
CA GLU A 237 -16.02 13.59 -15.57
C GLU A 237 -16.49 12.23 -16.12
N GLU A 238 -17.43 12.23 -17.07
CA GLU A 238 -17.98 11.03 -17.71
C GLU A 238 -17.01 10.31 -18.64
N ASP A 239 -15.92 10.94 -19.05
CA ASP A 239 -14.92 10.31 -19.92
C ASP A 239 -14.32 9.05 -19.30
N ILE A 240 -14.35 8.91 -17.95
CA ILE A 240 -13.83 7.73 -17.24
C ILE A 240 -14.44 6.42 -17.77
N GLU A 241 -15.71 6.41 -18.13
CA GLU A 241 -16.39 5.22 -18.67
C GLU A 241 -15.73 4.77 -19.97
N GLN A 242 -15.58 5.67 -20.93
CA GLN A 242 -14.94 5.36 -22.21
C GLN A 242 -13.43 5.07 -22.06
N VAL A 243 -12.75 5.80 -21.19
CA VAL A 243 -11.32 5.59 -20.90
C VAL A 243 -11.09 4.16 -20.42
N VAL A 244 -11.88 3.65 -19.49
CA VAL A 244 -11.70 2.28 -18.96
C VAL A 244 -12.07 1.22 -19.99
N GLU A 245 -13.09 1.46 -20.83
CA GLU A 245 -13.43 0.55 -21.95
C GLU A 245 -12.27 0.42 -22.95
N ILE A 246 -11.51 1.48 -23.18
CA ILE A 246 -10.31 1.49 -24.03
C ILE A 246 -9.12 0.81 -23.31
N VAL A 247 -8.93 1.11 -22.03
CA VAL A 247 -7.82 0.58 -21.22
C VAL A 247 -7.89 -0.94 -21.11
N ARG A 248 -9.07 -1.51 -20.92
CA ARG A 248 -9.24 -2.97 -20.75
C ARG A 248 -8.60 -3.81 -21.87
N PRO A 249 -8.94 -3.68 -23.15
CA PRO A 249 -8.33 -4.47 -24.21
C PRO A 249 -6.81 -4.18 -24.35
N LEU A 250 -6.37 -2.94 -24.17
CA LEU A 250 -4.96 -2.61 -24.21
C LEU A 250 -4.17 -3.31 -23.10
N ARG A 251 -4.74 -3.39 -21.89
CA ARG A 251 -4.12 -4.09 -20.76
C ARG A 251 -4.13 -5.61 -20.95
N LEU A 252 -5.24 -6.17 -21.40
CA LEU A 252 -5.39 -7.61 -21.66
C LEU A 252 -4.43 -8.12 -22.73
N ASN A 253 -4.10 -7.30 -23.72
CA ASN A 253 -3.19 -7.62 -24.81
C ASN A 253 -1.75 -7.13 -24.58
N ASN A 254 -1.41 -6.72 -23.35
CA ASN A 254 -0.07 -6.22 -22.96
C ASN A 254 0.44 -5.02 -23.80
N VAL A 255 -0.44 -4.24 -24.41
CA VAL A 255 -0.10 -2.95 -25.01
C VAL A 255 0.25 -1.95 -23.90
N LEU A 256 -0.56 -1.92 -22.82
CA LEU A 256 -0.22 -1.24 -21.57
C LEU A 256 0.62 -2.20 -20.72
N GLN A 257 1.91 -1.88 -20.57
CA GLN A 257 2.89 -2.77 -19.95
C GLN A 257 2.94 -2.61 -18.43
N ASN A 258 2.74 -1.39 -17.91
CA ASN A 258 2.85 -1.08 -16.49
C ASN A 258 1.49 -1.02 -15.79
N ALA A 259 1.51 -0.90 -14.46
CA ALA A 259 0.34 -0.56 -13.66
C ALA A 259 0.00 0.93 -13.83
N ALA A 260 -0.58 1.27 -14.99
CA ALA A 260 -0.98 2.63 -15.31
C ALA A 260 -2.07 3.14 -14.36
N THR A 261 -2.16 4.45 -14.20
CA THR A 261 -3.16 5.07 -13.31
C THR A 261 -3.99 6.10 -14.04
N ILE A 262 -5.30 6.11 -13.76
CA ILE A 262 -6.24 7.14 -14.20
C ILE A 262 -6.55 8.00 -12.96
N ARG A 263 -6.06 9.23 -12.92
CA ARG A 263 -6.02 10.08 -11.74
C ARG A 263 -6.98 11.26 -11.88
N SER A 264 -7.66 11.60 -10.78
CA SER A 264 -8.57 12.76 -10.76
C SER A 264 -7.81 14.09 -10.72
N LEU A 265 -8.48 15.14 -11.21
CA LEU A 265 -7.98 16.51 -11.25
C LEU A 265 -7.37 16.96 -9.91
N VAL A 266 -8.15 16.84 -8.83
CA VAL A 266 -7.73 17.38 -7.52
C VAL A 266 -6.55 16.60 -6.95
N LEU A 267 -6.50 15.28 -7.13
CA LEU A 267 -5.37 14.47 -6.66
C LEU A 267 -4.05 14.91 -7.31
N ASP A 268 -4.07 15.18 -8.61
CA ASP A 268 -2.85 15.61 -9.32
C ASP A 268 -2.48 17.06 -9.03
N ALA A 269 -3.46 17.96 -8.97
CA ALA A 269 -3.22 19.36 -8.61
C ALA A 269 -2.66 19.50 -7.18
N ALA A 270 -3.17 18.73 -6.24
CA ALA A 270 -2.79 18.77 -4.83
C ALA A 270 -1.34 18.36 -4.56
N LEU A 271 -0.66 17.69 -5.49
CA LEU A 271 0.76 17.36 -5.32
C LEU A 271 1.67 18.59 -5.23
N PHE A 272 1.29 19.68 -5.90
CA PHE A 272 2.14 20.85 -6.04
C PHE A 272 1.45 22.17 -5.71
N THR A 273 0.15 22.14 -5.40
CA THR A 273 -0.66 23.33 -5.09
C THR A 273 -1.49 23.11 -3.83
N THR A 274 -2.04 24.19 -3.30
CA THR A 274 -2.98 24.16 -2.18
C THR A 274 -4.35 24.66 -2.63
N LYS A 275 -5.42 24.22 -1.96
CA LYS A 275 -6.78 24.63 -2.24
C LYS A 275 -6.96 26.14 -2.17
N SER A 276 -6.34 26.79 -1.16
CA SER A 276 -6.44 28.22 -0.91
C SER A 276 -5.93 29.09 -2.07
N GLN A 277 -5.03 28.55 -2.93
CA GLN A 277 -4.56 29.25 -4.14
C GLN A 277 -5.69 29.46 -5.18
N PHE A 278 -6.70 28.58 -5.19
CA PHE A 278 -7.79 28.61 -6.15
C PHE A 278 -9.15 28.90 -5.49
N TYR A 279 -9.36 28.40 -4.27
CA TYR A 279 -10.63 28.45 -3.57
C TYR A 279 -10.42 28.54 -2.04
N PRO A 280 -10.39 29.76 -1.47
CA PRO A 280 -10.11 29.96 -0.04
C PRO A 280 -11.35 29.79 0.86
N HIS A 281 -12.30 28.96 0.46
CA HIS A 281 -13.55 28.72 1.20
C HIS A 281 -13.63 27.27 1.68
N ALA A 282 -14.47 27.05 2.71
CA ALA A 282 -14.79 25.71 3.19
C ALA A 282 -15.63 24.92 2.19
N GLY A 283 -15.65 23.58 2.34
CA GLY A 283 -16.37 22.67 1.46
C GLY A 283 -15.65 22.36 0.14
N PRO A 284 -16.18 21.47 -0.69
CA PRO A 284 -15.51 21.03 -1.93
C PRO A 284 -15.43 22.17 -2.96
N ILE A 285 -14.41 22.09 -3.84
CA ILE A 285 -14.27 23.09 -4.93
C ILE A 285 -15.45 22.99 -5.92
N PRO A 286 -15.97 24.13 -6.40
CA PRO A 286 -17.00 24.14 -7.45
C PRO A 286 -16.41 23.91 -8.85
N ASP A 287 -17.24 23.55 -9.82
CA ASP A 287 -16.84 23.23 -11.20
C ASP A 287 -16.08 24.38 -11.90
N SER A 288 -16.41 25.63 -11.58
CA SER A 288 -15.69 26.80 -12.12
C SER A 288 -14.22 26.82 -11.71
N VAL A 289 -13.94 26.45 -10.44
CA VAL A 289 -12.58 26.33 -9.91
C VAL A 289 -11.86 25.10 -10.49
N ALA A 290 -12.58 23.98 -10.67
CA ALA A 290 -12.04 22.82 -11.36
C ALA A 290 -11.54 23.17 -12.77
N LYS A 291 -12.32 23.91 -13.54
CA LYS A 291 -11.93 24.41 -14.89
C LYS A 291 -10.71 25.34 -14.84
N GLN A 292 -10.62 26.19 -13.82
CA GLN A 292 -9.44 27.05 -13.62
C GLN A 292 -8.18 26.22 -13.34
N ILE A 293 -8.27 25.21 -12.47
CA ILE A 293 -7.17 24.31 -12.15
C ILE A 293 -6.72 23.55 -13.40
N MET A 294 -7.66 23.01 -14.19
CA MET A 294 -7.35 22.33 -15.45
C MET A 294 -6.52 23.21 -16.39
N ALA A 295 -6.92 24.46 -16.55
CA ALA A 295 -6.22 25.42 -17.42
C ALA A 295 -4.84 25.80 -16.88
N ASP A 296 -4.75 26.08 -15.57
CA ASP A 296 -3.51 26.52 -14.92
C ASP A 296 -2.46 25.39 -14.86
N GLN A 297 -2.89 24.15 -14.56
CA GLN A 297 -2.00 23.01 -14.40
C GLN A 297 -1.78 22.23 -15.71
N GLU A 298 -2.50 22.55 -16.79
CA GLU A 298 -2.51 21.81 -18.07
C GLU A 298 -2.80 20.31 -17.86
N ILE A 299 -3.82 19.99 -17.05
CA ILE A 299 -4.28 18.64 -16.77
C ILE A 299 -5.76 18.50 -17.09
N GLY A 300 -6.32 17.28 -17.05
CA GLY A 300 -7.73 16.99 -17.29
C GLY A 300 -8.52 16.77 -16.01
N MET A 301 -9.83 16.56 -16.16
CA MET A 301 -10.64 15.95 -15.09
C MET A 301 -10.12 14.57 -14.74
N TRP A 302 -9.65 13.83 -15.77
CA TRP A 302 -8.91 12.59 -15.63
C TRP A 302 -7.56 12.66 -16.34
N ASN A 303 -6.55 12.07 -15.71
CA ASN A 303 -5.17 12.07 -16.16
C ASN A 303 -4.66 10.64 -16.18
N PHE A 304 -4.45 10.09 -17.36
CA PHE A 304 -3.92 8.74 -17.54
C PHE A 304 -2.41 8.80 -17.67
N CYS A 305 -1.70 8.31 -16.64
CA CYS A 305 -0.25 8.21 -16.64
C CYS A 305 0.17 6.78 -16.95
N GLY A 306 0.94 6.61 -18.01
CA GLY A 306 1.48 5.33 -18.43
C GLY A 306 2.91 5.45 -18.93
N ALA A 307 3.56 4.31 -19.10
CA ALA A 307 4.90 4.24 -19.69
C ALA A 307 5.07 2.98 -20.53
N LEU A 308 5.93 3.09 -21.55
CA LEU A 308 6.32 2.00 -22.43
C LEU A 308 7.80 1.68 -22.22
N TYR A 309 8.10 0.38 -22.20
CA TYR A 309 9.42 -0.16 -21.88
C TYR A 309 9.89 -1.08 -23.00
N GLY A 310 11.14 -0.92 -23.44
CA GLY A 310 11.74 -1.74 -24.47
C GLY A 310 12.46 -0.93 -25.55
N PRO A 311 12.98 -1.57 -26.61
CA PRO A 311 13.61 -0.88 -27.72
C PRO A 311 12.69 0.16 -28.37
N PRO A 312 13.23 1.31 -28.87
CA PRO A 312 12.42 2.38 -29.46
C PRO A 312 11.42 1.90 -30.52
N ALA A 313 11.82 1.00 -31.41
CA ALA A 313 10.93 0.46 -32.45
C ALA A 313 9.68 -0.25 -31.87
N ILE A 314 9.81 -0.90 -30.73
CA ILE A 314 8.68 -1.55 -30.05
C ILE A 314 7.81 -0.50 -29.35
N THR A 315 8.41 0.42 -28.61
CA THR A 315 7.67 1.48 -27.90
C THR A 315 6.93 2.41 -28.85
N ASP A 316 7.44 2.66 -30.06
CA ASP A 316 6.76 3.44 -31.10
C ASP A 316 5.49 2.76 -31.63
N VAL A 317 5.52 1.46 -31.86
CA VAL A 317 4.33 0.68 -32.25
C VAL A 317 3.28 0.67 -31.12
N LEU A 318 3.70 0.39 -29.88
CA LEU A 318 2.81 0.38 -28.73
C LEU A 318 2.21 1.76 -28.45
N TRP A 319 2.99 2.82 -28.62
CA TRP A 319 2.50 4.19 -28.51
C TRP A 319 1.45 4.50 -29.58
N THR A 320 1.70 4.13 -30.82
CA THR A 320 0.74 4.35 -31.92
C THR A 320 -0.59 3.67 -31.60
N ALA A 321 -0.56 2.39 -31.17
CA ALA A 321 -1.77 1.67 -30.78
C ALA A 321 -2.49 2.33 -29.59
N THR A 322 -1.75 2.80 -28.59
CA THR A 322 -2.31 3.49 -27.42
C THR A 322 -2.95 4.82 -27.83
N ARG A 323 -2.22 5.68 -28.54
CA ARG A 323 -2.70 6.99 -29.00
C ARG A 323 -3.97 6.86 -29.85
N ASP A 324 -3.96 5.97 -30.83
CA ASP A 324 -5.06 5.80 -31.78
C ASP A 324 -6.33 5.28 -31.10
N ALA A 325 -6.17 4.43 -30.08
CA ALA A 325 -7.30 3.95 -29.27
C ALA A 325 -7.99 5.09 -28.51
N PHE A 326 -7.24 6.03 -27.90
CA PHE A 326 -7.81 7.15 -27.14
C PHE A 326 -8.22 8.33 -28.01
N ALA A 327 -7.78 8.42 -29.29
CA ALA A 327 -8.04 9.56 -30.17
C ALA A 327 -9.55 9.82 -30.42
N SER A 328 -10.40 8.83 -30.20
CA SER A 328 -11.87 8.96 -30.36
C SER A 328 -12.54 9.77 -29.25
N ILE A 329 -11.87 10.02 -28.10
CA ILE A 329 -12.45 10.79 -26.99
C ILE A 329 -12.35 12.28 -27.29
N PRO A 330 -13.48 13.03 -27.33
CA PRO A 330 -13.45 14.46 -27.66
C PRO A 330 -12.66 15.27 -26.62
N GLY A 331 -11.70 16.08 -27.12
CA GLY A 331 -10.89 16.95 -26.25
C GLY A 331 -9.70 16.25 -25.57
N VAL A 332 -9.45 14.99 -25.91
CA VAL A 332 -8.25 14.27 -25.43
C VAL A 332 -6.97 15.00 -25.86
N LYS A 333 -5.99 15.06 -24.95
CA LYS A 333 -4.66 15.59 -25.25
C LYS A 333 -3.59 14.59 -24.81
N PHE A 334 -2.48 14.59 -25.54
CA PHE A 334 -1.35 13.68 -25.33
C PHE A 334 -0.09 14.49 -25.06
N TYR A 335 0.68 14.08 -24.05
CA TYR A 335 1.90 14.77 -23.64
C TYR A 335 3.03 13.79 -23.39
N PHE A 336 4.22 14.19 -23.82
CA PHE A 336 5.49 13.63 -23.37
C PHE A 336 6.19 14.61 -22.41
N PRO A 337 7.23 14.18 -21.68
CA PRO A 337 7.98 15.08 -20.79
C PRO A 337 8.50 16.35 -21.46
N GLU A 338 8.91 16.27 -22.72
CA GLU A 338 9.40 17.41 -23.53
C GLU A 338 8.33 18.45 -23.85
N ASP A 339 7.05 18.05 -23.87
CA ASP A 339 5.92 18.97 -24.10
C ASP A 339 5.59 19.80 -22.86
N ARG A 340 6.06 19.37 -21.69
CA ARG A 340 5.72 19.98 -20.39
C ARG A 340 6.76 21.01 -19.98
N LYS A 341 6.38 22.29 -19.97
CA LYS A 341 7.28 23.40 -19.63
C LYS A 341 7.23 23.80 -18.16
N ARG A 342 6.14 23.46 -17.48
CA ARG A 342 5.93 23.78 -16.06
C ARG A 342 6.90 23.00 -15.17
N ARG A 343 7.30 23.60 -14.04
CA ARG A 343 8.05 22.94 -12.97
C ARG A 343 7.55 23.47 -11.62
N PRO A 344 7.19 22.61 -10.64
CA PRO A 344 7.07 21.15 -10.77
C PRO A 344 5.92 20.72 -11.69
N ASP A 345 5.95 19.49 -12.21
CA ASP A 345 4.98 18.95 -13.16
C ASP A 345 4.64 17.49 -12.85
N ILE A 346 3.36 17.13 -13.05
CA ILE A 346 2.85 15.78 -12.73
C ILE A 346 3.48 14.70 -13.60
N LEU A 347 3.62 14.92 -14.91
CA LEU A 347 4.20 13.92 -15.80
C LEU A 347 5.68 13.68 -15.48
N ILE A 348 6.43 14.73 -15.17
CA ILE A 348 7.84 14.60 -14.77
C ILE A 348 7.97 13.79 -13.48
N HIS A 349 7.11 14.07 -12.50
CA HIS A 349 7.06 13.30 -11.25
C HIS A 349 6.71 11.83 -11.51
N ARG A 350 5.68 11.55 -12.30
CA ARG A 350 5.24 10.18 -12.63
C ARG A 350 6.26 9.44 -13.48
N ALA A 351 6.93 10.11 -14.39
CA ALA A 351 8.02 9.51 -15.19
C ALA A 351 9.12 8.94 -14.30
N ASP A 352 9.50 9.64 -13.22
CA ASP A 352 10.47 9.11 -12.27
C ASP A 352 9.93 7.89 -11.50
N THR A 353 8.70 7.94 -11.03
CA THR A 353 8.07 6.82 -10.28
C THR A 353 7.91 5.58 -11.16
N MET A 354 7.46 5.73 -12.42
CA MET A 354 7.35 4.66 -13.41
C MET A 354 8.72 4.14 -13.90
N LYS A 355 9.81 4.82 -13.55
CA LYS A 355 11.20 4.40 -13.75
C LYS A 355 11.80 3.74 -12.49
N GLY A 356 11.02 3.64 -11.41
CA GLY A 356 11.46 3.02 -10.16
C GLY A 356 12.29 3.94 -9.26
N ILE A 357 12.15 5.26 -9.38
CA ILE A 357 12.83 6.24 -8.52
C ILE A 357 11.92 6.58 -7.34
N PRO A 358 12.26 6.17 -6.11
CA PRO A 358 11.44 6.43 -4.93
C PRO A 358 11.48 7.90 -4.53
N LYS A 359 10.31 8.45 -4.14
CA LYS A 359 10.14 9.85 -3.72
C LYS A 359 9.21 9.97 -2.51
N LEU A 360 9.01 11.18 -2.03
CA LEU A 360 7.97 11.54 -1.04
C LEU A 360 7.00 12.60 -1.57
N THR A 361 7.12 12.96 -2.83
CA THR A 361 6.35 14.03 -3.48
C THR A 361 4.85 13.78 -3.43
N GLU A 362 4.42 12.50 -3.45
CA GLU A 362 3.00 12.13 -3.37
C GLU A 362 2.33 12.72 -2.11
N PHE A 363 3.03 12.82 -1.00
CA PHE A 363 2.49 13.45 0.22
C PHE A 363 2.22 14.96 0.10
N GLY A 364 2.54 15.59 -1.05
CA GLY A 364 2.12 16.97 -1.35
C GLY A 364 0.63 17.16 -1.20
N PHE A 365 -0.20 16.15 -1.52
CA PHE A 365 -1.66 16.22 -1.39
C PHE A 365 -2.14 16.50 0.05
N LEU A 366 -1.37 16.16 1.08
CA LEU A 366 -1.70 16.47 2.47
C LEU A 366 -1.79 17.97 2.74
N ASN A 367 -1.12 18.79 1.93
CA ASN A 367 -1.13 20.24 2.05
C ASN A 367 -2.35 20.89 1.37
N TRP A 368 -3.20 20.12 0.69
CA TRP A 368 -4.35 20.65 -0.03
C TRP A 368 -5.23 21.54 0.85
N ASN A 369 -5.55 21.10 2.06
CA ASN A 369 -6.31 21.84 3.07
C ASN A 369 -5.43 22.53 4.13
N GLY A 370 -4.15 22.81 3.84
CA GLY A 370 -3.23 23.45 4.80
C GLY A 370 -2.45 22.50 5.70
N GLY A 371 -2.44 21.21 5.39
CA GLY A 371 -1.83 20.13 6.15
C GLY A 371 -2.85 19.30 6.92
N GLY A 372 -2.60 18.02 7.06
CA GLY A 372 -3.55 17.13 7.72
C GLY A 372 -3.20 15.67 7.67
N GLY A 373 -4.15 14.84 8.08
CA GLY A 373 -4.12 13.40 7.91
C GLY A 373 -4.83 12.95 6.63
N HIS A 374 -4.68 11.69 6.31
CA HIS A 374 -5.46 11.06 5.26
C HIS A 374 -5.80 9.61 5.58
N VAL A 375 -6.88 9.12 5.00
CA VAL A 375 -7.23 7.69 4.96
C VAL A 375 -7.43 7.27 3.52
N GLY A 376 -7.04 6.05 3.19
CA GLY A 376 -7.29 5.44 1.89
C GLY A 376 -8.52 4.55 1.94
N PHE A 377 -9.45 4.73 0.99
CA PHE A 377 -10.55 3.83 0.68
C PHE A 377 -10.31 3.26 -0.71
N SER A 378 -10.21 1.92 -0.84
CA SER A 378 -9.65 1.29 -2.04
C SER A 378 -10.45 0.05 -2.48
N PRO A 379 -11.73 0.18 -2.84
CA PRO A 379 -12.52 -0.93 -3.34
C PRO A 379 -12.01 -1.42 -4.70
N VAL A 380 -12.13 -2.73 -4.92
CA VAL A 380 -11.72 -3.40 -6.16
C VAL A 380 -12.95 -3.69 -7.01
N SER A 381 -12.87 -3.42 -8.31
CA SER A 381 -13.93 -3.73 -9.29
C SER A 381 -13.40 -4.43 -10.53
N PRO A 382 -14.28 -5.01 -11.35
CA PRO A 382 -13.92 -5.39 -12.71
C PRO A 382 -13.41 -4.19 -13.51
N ILE A 383 -12.52 -4.43 -14.47
CA ILE A 383 -12.01 -3.40 -15.38
C ILE A 383 -13.05 -3.12 -16.48
N THR A 384 -14.19 -2.50 -16.12
CA THR A 384 -15.23 -2.05 -17.02
C THR A 384 -15.55 -0.57 -16.83
N GLY A 385 -15.95 0.11 -17.91
CA GLY A 385 -16.34 1.52 -17.85
C GLY A 385 -17.56 1.73 -16.96
N GLN A 386 -18.51 0.80 -17.00
CA GLN A 386 -19.73 0.84 -16.17
C GLN A 386 -19.39 0.78 -14.67
N ASP A 387 -18.50 -0.13 -14.26
CA ASP A 387 -18.07 -0.21 -12.86
C ASP A 387 -17.26 1.01 -12.45
N ALA A 388 -16.39 1.51 -13.32
CA ALA A 388 -15.58 2.71 -13.06
C ALA A 388 -16.44 3.96 -12.82
N ILE A 389 -17.40 4.26 -13.71
CA ILE A 389 -18.29 5.43 -13.56
C ILE A 389 -19.23 5.27 -12.36
N LYS A 390 -19.71 4.05 -12.09
CA LYS A 390 -20.56 3.74 -10.93
C LYS A 390 -19.84 3.98 -9.61
N GLN A 391 -18.62 3.40 -9.46
CA GLN A 391 -17.80 3.61 -8.27
C GLN A 391 -17.44 5.07 -8.09
N TRP A 392 -17.02 5.75 -9.16
CA TRP A 392 -16.68 7.16 -9.10
C TRP A 392 -17.86 8.00 -8.63
N ARG A 393 -19.07 7.84 -9.19
CA ARG A 393 -20.26 8.58 -8.78
C ARG A 393 -20.63 8.35 -7.32
N MET A 394 -20.60 7.08 -6.89
CA MET A 394 -20.86 6.71 -5.50
C MET A 394 -19.86 7.38 -4.56
N VAL A 395 -18.58 7.17 -4.78
CA VAL A 395 -17.53 7.65 -3.86
C VAL A 395 -17.41 9.17 -3.90
N SER A 396 -17.32 9.79 -5.09
CA SER A 396 -17.17 11.24 -5.22
C SER A 396 -18.37 12.00 -4.68
N GLY A 397 -19.59 11.46 -4.88
CA GLY A 397 -20.83 12.02 -4.31
C GLY A 397 -20.78 12.04 -2.79
N ARG A 398 -20.50 10.91 -2.15
CA ARG A 398 -20.43 10.82 -0.69
C ARG A 398 -19.30 11.65 -0.08
N VAL A 399 -18.14 11.69 -0.72
CA VAL A 399 -17.01 12.53 -0.30
C VAL A 399 -17.40 14.00 -0.30
N ARG A 400 -18.02 14.49 -1.40
CA ARG A 400 -18.49 15.88 -1.53
C ARG A 400 -19.64 16.22 -0.56
N GLU A 401 -20.62 15.32 -0.36
CA GLU A 401 -21.71 15.47 0.62
C GLU A 401 -21.20 15.65 2.06
N HIS A 402 -20.07 15.01 2.40
CA HIS A 402 -19.43 15.16 3.72
C HIS A 402 -18.47 16.36 3.81
N GLY A 403 -18.39 17.17 2.74
CA GLY A 403 -17.61 18.42 2.73
C GLY A 403 -16.15 18.27 2.33
N PHE A 404 -15.72 17.11 1.82
CA PHE A 404 -14.36 16.87 1.37
C PHE A 404 -14.23 16.99 -0.15
N ASP A 405 -13.02 17.31 -0.64
CA ASP A 405 -12.69 17.23 -2.05
C ASP A 405 -12.41 15.79 -2.45
N TYR A 406 -12.93 15.38 -3.61
CA TYR A 406 -12.64 14.04 -4.14
C TYR A 406 -11.22 13.99 -4.72
N MET A 407 -10.39 13.14 -4.16
CA MET A 407 -9.04 12.83 -4.61
C MET A 407 -8.92 11.34 -4.84
N GLY A 408 -9.10 10.88 -6.08
CA GLY A 408 -9.09 9.48 -6.39
C GLY A 408 -8.25 9.13 -7.61
N LEU A 409 -7.80 7.90 -7.65
CA LEU A 409 -7.19 7.28 -8.82
C LEU A 409 -7.76 5.88 -9.02
N MET A 410 -7.78 5.42 -10.28
CA MET A 410 -8.00 4.03 -10.61
C MET A 410 -6.68 3.43 -11.07
N ALA A 411 -6.09 2.57 -10.24
CA ALA A 411 -4.92 1.79 -10.61
C ALA A 411 -5.37 0.60 -11.46
N VAL A 412 -4.76 0.45 -12.63
CA VAL A 412 -5.14 -0.57 -13.62
C VAL A 412 -4.35 -1.85 -13.36
N GLY A 413 -4.99 -2.83 -12.76
CA GLY A 413 -4.45 -4.16 -12.58
C GLY A 413 -4.51 -5.01 -13.85
N PHE A 414 -4.37 -6.33 -13.73
CA PHE A 414 -4.47 -7.24 -14.89
C PHE A 414 -5.92 -7.49 -15.33
N ARG A 415 -6.86 -7.50 -14.40
CA ARG A 415 -8.29 -7.80 -14.63
C ARG A 415 -9.22 -6.90 -13.85
N GLU A 416 -8.66 -6.07 -12.98
CA GLU A 416 -9.36 -5.28 -11.98
C GLU A 416 -8.90 -3.81 -11.99
N LEU A 417 -9.74 -2.96 -11.40
CA LEU A 417 -9.41 -1.59 -11.02
C LEU A 417 -9.37 -1.50 -9.50
N HIS A 418 -8.33 -0.91 -8.95
CA HIS A 418 -8.27 -0.47 -7.57
C HIS A 418 -8.64 1.01 -7.54
N HIS A 419 -9.84 1.33 -7.05
CA HIS A 419 -10.29 2.72 -6.93
C HIS A 419 -9.77 3.33 -5.64
N VAL A 420 -8.51 3.73 -5.62
CA VAL A 420 -7.87 4.34 -4.44
C VAL A 420 -8.35 5.78 -4.29
N THR A 421 -9.16 6.03 -3.27
CA THR A 421 -9.60 7.38 -2.88
C THR A 421 -8.83 7.81 -1.65
N VAL A 422 -8.17 8.96 -1.72
CA VAL A 422 -7.48 9.60 -0.60
C VAL A 422 -8.40 10.66 -0.01
N ILE A 423 -8.85 10.46 1.22
CA ILE A 423 -9.68 11.44 1.93
C ILE A 423 -8.78 12.22 2.88
N VAL A 424 -8.50 13.48 2.53
CA VAL A 424 -7.65 14.40 3.31
C VAL A 424 -8.53 15.24 4.23
N TYR A 425 -8.13 15.33 5.51
CA TYR A 425 -8.88 16.02 6.55
C TYR A 425 -7.94 16.71 7.55
N ASP A 426 -8.46 17.71 8.29
CA ASP A 426 -7.71 18.29 9.41
C ASP A 426 -7.72 17.30 10.60
N GLN A 427 -6.58 16.67 10.85
CA GLN A 427 -6.43 15.71 11.95
C GLN A 427 -6.56 16.34 13.34
N ASN A 428 -6.50 17.66 13.46
CA ASN A 428 -6.66 18.39 14.72
C ASN A 428 -8.12 18.79 14.99
N ASP A 429 -9.00 18.71 13.97
CA ASP A 429 -10.42 18.97 14.13
C ASP A 429 -11.19 17.67 14.47
N PRO A 430 -11.73 17.54 15.71
CA PRO A 430 -12.52 16.39 16.10
C PRO A 430 -13.80 16.18 15.26
N GLN A 431 -14.37 17.26 14.70
CA GLN A 431 -15.57 17.17 13.87
C GLN A 431 -15.25 16.60 12.50
N GLU A 432 -14.11 16.99 11.90
CA GLU A 432 -13.67 16.39 10.64
C GLU A 432 -13.30 14.92 10.81
N ARG A 433 -12.65 14.54 11.91
CA ARG A 433 -12.38 13.11 12.21
C ARG A 433 -13.66 12.30 12.35
N GLN A 434 -14.70 12.86 13.00
CA GLN A 434 -15.99 12.19 13.12
C GLN A 434 -16.67 12.04 11.74
N LYS A 435 -16.75 13.11 10.95
CA LYS A 435 -17.30 13.06 9.58
C LYS A 435 -16.57 12.03 8.71
N LEU A 436 -15.25 11.95 8.87
CA LEU A 436 -14.43 10.96 8.16
C LEU A 436 -14.82 9.52 8.56
N ASP A 437 -14.95 9.23 9.86
CA ASP A 437 -15.35 7.89 10.34
C ASP A 437 -16.73 7.48 9.80
N GLU A 438 -17.69 8.40 9.85
CA GLU A 438 -19.05 8.21 9.32
C GLU A 438 -19.02 7.94 7.80
N LEU A 439 -18.29 8.78 7.05
CA LEU A 439 -18.09 8.63 5.61
C LEU A 439 -17.45 7.30 5.26
N PHE A 440 -16.36 6.93 5.93
CA PHE A 440 -15.63 5.70 5.62
C PHE A 440 -16.51 4.46 5.81
N ARG A 441 -17.25 4.39 6.93
CA ARG A 441 -18.19 3.29 7.21
C ARG A 441 -19.35 3.26 6.21
N LEU A 442 -19.83 4.42 5.76
CA LEU A 442 -20.85 4.51 4.72
C LEU A 442 -20.31 3.95 3.39
N LEU A 443 -19.14 4.39 2.95
CA LEU A 443 -18.50 3.92 1.72
C LEU A 443 -18.28 2.41 1.72
N VAL A 444 -17.80 1.84 2.83
CA VAL A 444 -17.62 0.40 2.97
C VAL A 444 -18.94 -0.35 2.77
N ARG A 445 -20.03 0.12 3.42
CA ARG A 445 -21.35 -0.54 3.29
C ARG A 445 -21.90 -0.45 1.86
N GLU A 446 -21.81 0.73 1.24
CA GLU A 446 -22.33 0.94 -0.12
C GLU A 446 -21.51 0.15 -1.15
N ALA A 447 -20.17 0.15 -1.05
CA ALA A 447 -19.32 -0.64 -1.94
C ALA A 447 -19.58 -2.15 -1.79
N ALA A 448 -19.68 -2.65 -0.56
CA ALA A 448 -19.97 -4.07 -0.32
C ALA A 448 -21.35 -4.49 -0.86
N ALA A 449 -22.37 -3.61 -0.76
CA ALA A 449 -23.71 -3.87 -1.31
C ALA A 449 -23.68 -4.02 -2.84
N GLU A 450 -22.73 -3.36 -3.50
CA GLU A 450 -22.51 -3.42 -4.95
C GLU A 450 -21.50 -4.51 -5.37
N GLY A 451 -20.96 -5.26 -4.40
CA GLY A 451 -20.00 -6.34 -4.64
C GLY A 451 -18.55 -5.85 -4.79
N TYR A 452 -18.24 -4.62 -4.42
CA TYR A 452 -16.89 -4.07 -4.44
C TYR A 452 -16.22 -4.23 -3.07
N GLY A 453 -15.24 -5.12 -2.98
CA GLY A 453 -14.51 -5.39 -1.74
C GLY A 453 -13.34 -4.45 -1.52
N GLU A 454 -13.19 -3.96 -0.30
CA GLU A 454 -11.99 -3.27 0.15
C GLU A 454 -10.86 -4.26 0.39
N TYR A 455 -9.68 -4.05 -0.19
CA TYR A 455 -8.58 -5.02 -0.07
C TYR A 455 -7.55 -4.66 0.99
N ARG A 456 -7.54 -3.41 1.48
CA ARG A 456 -6.59 -2.90 2.46
C ARG A 456 -7.19 -1.70 3.20
N THR A 457 -7.03 -1.65 4.54
CA THR A 457 -7.70 -0.61 5.32
C THR A 457 -6.89 -0.16 6.55
N HIS A 458 -7.27 0.99 7.10
CA HIS A 458 -6.77 1.48 8.38
C HIS A 458 -7.14 0.55 9.53
N ILE A 459 -6.28 0.46 10.57
CA ILE A 459 -6.48 -0.42 11.74
C ILE A 459 -7.85 -0.23 12.42
N ASN A 460 -8.46 0.96 12.34
CA ASN A 460 -9.77 1.26 12.88
C ASN A 460 -10.90 0.48 12.20
N TYR A 461 -10.71 0.02 10.99
CA TYR A 461 -11.76 -0.56 10.15
C TYR A 461 -11.53 -2.03 9.80
N MET A 462 -10.47 -2.67 10.33
CA MET A 462 -10.14 -4.05 9.99
C MET A 462 -11.28 -5.04 10.27
N ASP A 463 -11.93 -4.93 11.43
CA ASP A 463 -13.10 -5.78 11.77
C ASP A 463 -14.30 -5.45 10.85
N THR A 464 -14.52 -4.18 10.52
CA THR A 464 -15.60 -3.75 9.61
C THR A 464 -15.41 -4.33 8.19
N ILE A 465 -14.18 -4.24 7.66
CA ILE A 465 -13.87 -4.81 6.33
C ILE A 465 -13.96 -6.32 6.35
N ALA A 466 -13.39 -6.99 7.37
CA ALA A 466 -13.47 -8.44 7.51
C ALA A 466 -14.93 -8.95 7.52
N GLY A 467 -15.84 -8.18 8.14
CA GLY A 467 -17.27 -8.49 8.19
C GLY A 467 -17.96 -8.43 6.82
N THR A 468 -17.41 -7.74 5.81
CA THR A 468 -17.98 -7.71 4.44
C THR A 468 -17.72 -9.01 3.66
N TYR A 469 -16.72 -9.82 4.06
CA TYR A 469 -16.39 -11.11 3.44
C TYR A 469 -17.21 -12.27 4.01
N GLY A 470 -18.53 -12.09 4.04
CA GLY A 470 -19.48 -12.95 4.77
C GLY A 470 -20.00 -14.18 4.02
N TRP A 471 -19.49 -14.49 2.80
CA TRP A 471 -19.97 -15.61 2.00
C TRP A 471 -19.92 -16.94 2.77
N ASN A 472 -20.98 -17.76 2.63
CA ASN A 472 -21.12 -19.07 3.27
C ASN A 472 -20.86 -19.00 4.79
N ASP A 473 -21.57 -18.10 5.48
CA ASP A 473 -21.47 -17.90 6.91
C ASP A 473 -20.03 -17.61 7.37
N SER A 474 -19.36 -16.69 6.65
CA SER A 474 -17.98 -16.26 6.91
C SER A 474 -16.95 -17.40 6.91
N SER A 475 -17.14 -18.39 6.02
CA SER A 475 -16.30 -19.61 5.98
C SER A 475 -14.80 -19.29 5.81
N LEU A 476 -14.44 -18.22 5.09
CA LEU A 476 -13.05 -17.79 4.95
C LEU A 476 -12.47 -17.34 6.29
N MET A 477 -13.21 -16.53 7.07
CA MET A 477 -12.76 -16.11 8.40
C MET A 477 -12.62 -17.30 9.34
N LYS A 478 -13.55 -18.25 9.32
CA LYS A 478 -13.46 -19.49 10.12
C LYS A 478 -12.21 -20.30 9.79
N MET A 479 -11.81 -20.34 8.50
CA MET A 479 -10.55 -20.97 8.09
C MET A 479 -9.34 -20.19 8.63
N HIS A 480 -9.32 -18.86 8.51
CA HIS A 480 -8.25 -18.02 9.08
C HIS A 480 -8.11 -18.21 10.58
N GLU A 481 -9.22 -18.24 11.31
CA GLU A 481 -9.24 -18.47 12.74
C GLU A 481 -8.72 -19.88 13.11
N THR A 482 -9.03 -20.89 12.32
CA THR A 482 -8.50 -22.25 12.49
C THR A 482 -6.98 -22.28 12.32
N ILE A 483 -6.46 -21.63 11.27
CA ILE A 483 -5.03 -21.51 11.04
C ILE A 483 -4.36 -20.73 12.18
N LYS A 484 -4.97 -19.62 12.62
CA LYS A 484 -4.48 -18.82 13.74
C LYS A 484 -4.35 -19.64 15.01
N ASP A 485 -5.38 -20.39 15.37
CA ASP A 485 -5.38 -21.21 16.59
C ASP A 485 -4.38 -22.36 16.53
N ALA A 486 -4.13 -22.91 15.34
CA ALA A 486 -3.15 -23.97 15.12
C ALA A 486 -1.71 -23.46 15.18
N LEU A 487 -1.41 -22.33 14.55
CA LEU A 487 -0.05 -21.79 14.47
C LEU A 487 0.32 -20.91 15.67
N ASP A 488 -0.65 -20.25 16.30
CA ASP A 488 -0.47 -19.32 17.42
C ASP A 488 -1.50 -19.57 18.52
N PRO A 489 -1.43 -20.71 19.22
CA PRO A 489 -2.42 -21.10 20.23
C PRO A 489 -2.51 -20.13 21.42
N ASN A 490 -1.43 -19.39 21.71
CA ASN A 490 -1.42 -18.36 22.75
C ASN A 490 -1.89 -16.99 22.25
N GLY A 491 -2.08 -16.82 20.93
CA GLY A 491 -2.58 -15.59 20.32
C GLY A 491 -1.67 -14.38 20.50
N ILE A 492 -0.36 -14.59 20.45
CA ILE A 492 0.62 -13.52 20.70
C ILE A 492 0.94 -12.67 19.49
N LEU A 493 0.77 -13.18 18.25
CA LEU A 493 1.13 -12.46 17.04
C LEU A 493 0.01 -11.57 16.54
N SER A 494 0.20 -10.27 16.57
CA SER A 494 -0.64 -9.20 16.01
C SER A 494 -2.16 -9.46 16.12
N PRO A 495 -2.72 -9.62 17.33
CA PRO A 495 -4.15 -9.91 17.51
C PRO A 495 -5.01 -8.84 16.83
N GLY A 496 -5.98 -9.27 16.01
CA GLY A 496 -6.91 -8.39 15.28
C GLY A 496 -6.41 -7.86 13.94
N LYS A 497 -5.17 -8.16 13.51
CA LYS A 497 -4.72 -7.85 12.16
C LYS A 497 -5.66 -8.49 11.14
N SER A 498 -6.18 -7.69 10.21
CA SER A 498 -7.15 -8.09 9.18
C SER A 498 -8.43 -8.75 9.76
N GLY A 499 -8.83 -8.37 10.99
CA GLY A 499 -9.99 -8.95 11.69
C GLY A 499 -9.76 -10.36 12.24
N ILE A 500 -8.54 -10.90 12.18
CA ILE A 500 -8.23 -12.25 12.65
C ILE A 500 -7.85 -12.20 14.13
N TRP A 501 -8.75 -12.70 14.98
CA TRP A 501 -8.59 -12.71 16.43
C TRP A 501 -8.25 -14.10 16.97
N PRO A 502 -7.39 -14.20 17.99
CA PRO A 502 -7.15 -15.47 18.67
C PRO A 502 -8.37 -15.88 19.50
N ARG A 503 -8.57 -17.19 19.72
CA ARG A 503 -9.75 -17.79 20.35
C ARG A 503 -10.19 -17.08 21.64
N HIS A 504 -9.25 -16.76 22.53
CA HIS A 504 -9.54 -16.15 23.83
C HIS A 504 -10.00 -14.68 23.76
N LEU A 505 -9.85 -14.01 22.61
CA LEU A 505 -10.29 -12.63 22.39
C LEU A 505 -11.52 -12.52 21.45
N ARG A 506 -12.07 -13.63 20.96
CA ARG A 506 -13.27 -13.63 20.10
C ARG A 506 -14.57 -13.45 20.88
N ALA A 507 -14.63 -13.96 22.12
CA ALA A 507 -15.84 -13.86 22.95
C ALA A 507 -16.16 -12.38 23.26
N GLY A 508 -17.34 -11.91 22.81
CA GLY A 508 -17.81 -10.52 23.00
C GLY A 508 -17.60 -9.58 21.81
N ARG A 509 -16.92 -10.02 20.76
CA ARG A 509 -16.82 -9.29 19.49
C ARG A 509 -17.91 -9.81 18.55
N LYS A 510 -19.07 -9.15 18.54
CA LYS A 510 -20.07 -9.36 17.50
C LYS A 510 -19.59 -8.62 16.25
N SER A 511 -19.48 -9.35 15.14
CA SER A 511 -19.26 -8.83 13.77
C SER A 511 -20.31 -7.79 13.39
#